data_75e5472c1f5d2588c498b3f268bf86ac
#
_entry.id   75e5472c1f5d2588c498b3f268bf86ac
#
_cell.length_a   1.000
_cell.length_b   1.000
_cell.length_c   1.000
_cell.angle_alpha   90.00
_cell.angle_beta   90.00
_cell.angle_gamma   90.00
#
_symmetry.space_group_name_H-M   'P 1'
#
loop_
_entity.id
_entity.type
_entity.pdbx_description
1 polymer ?
#
loop_
_entity_poly.entity_id
_entity_poly.type
_entity_poly.pdbx_seq_one_letter_code
_entity_poly.pdbx_strand_id
1 'polypeptide(L)'
;MLLTELSQILFAQIATPAVATDNLEFSFWKIMFHGGAFAKIVMVTVLLLGIFSLYLFFERFFFIKRLSSKTDSNFMNNIEDFIKAGKIEAASDYCKTQNSPEGRILEKGISRLGRPVSDIVSAMEAQAQVEVANMEKNLNLLAVVPSIAPMLGLLGTVIGMIIAFFNLSHATGSFSPKTLSEGIYTALGQTAVGLAVAIPANFCYNILLTRIDKFVLKAQNMSGEFLDLINKPL
;
A
#
# COMPACT_ATOMS: atom_id res chain seq x y z
N MET A 1 -54.95 42.85 -10.45
CA MET A 1 -54.43 42.92 -11.83
C MET A 1 -52.93 43.33 -11.86
N LEU A 2 -52.56 44.45 -11.22
CA LEU A 2 -51.13 44.89 -11.15
C LEU A 2 -50.17 43.96 -10.40
N LEU A 3 -50.62 43.28 -9.37
CA LEU A 3 -49.80 42.34 -8.60
C LEU A 3 -49.53 41.02 -9.32
N THR A 4 -50.41 40.59 -10.21
CA THR A 4 -50.20 39.40 -11.06
C THR A 4 -49.23 39.64 -12.18
N GLU A 5 -49.21 40.84 -12.78
CA GLU A 5 -48.26 41.25 -13.80
C GLU A 5 -46.82 41.38 -13.20
N LEU A 6 -46.71 42.02 -12.03
CA LEU A 6 -45.42 42.14 -11.33
C LEU A 6 -44.83 40.79 -10.94
N SER A 7 -45.66 39.84 -10.52
CA SER A 7 -45.19 38.48 -10.20
C SER A 7 -44.67 37.73 -11.45
N GLN A 8 -45.33 37.90 -12.58
CA GLN A 8 -44.90 37.29 -13.82
C GLN A 8 -43.59 37.89 -14.36
N ILE A 9 -43.43 39.21 -14.22
CA ILE A 9 -42.15 39.87 -14.61
C ILE A 9 -41.02 39.44 -13.69
N LEU A 10 -41.27 39.30 -12.37
CA LEU A 10 -40.28 38.81 -11.43
C LEU A 10 -39.89 37.34 -11.68
N PHE A 11 -40.85 36.48 -11.99
CA PHE A 11 -40.61 35.08 -12.35
C PHE A 11 -39.90 34.96 -13.71
N ALA A 12 -40.15 35.84 -14.69
CA ALA A 12 -39.46 35.88 -15.96
C ALA A 12 -38.00 36.35 -15.83
N GLN A 13 -37.69 37.19 -14.84
CA GLN A 13 -36.32 37.63 -14.55
C GLN A 13 -35.51 36.59 -13.73
N ILE A 14 -36.19 35.72 -12.99
CA ILE A 14 -35.60 34.60 -12.22
C ILE A 14 -35.44 33.36 -13.13
N ALA A 15 -36.08 33.33 -14.31
CA ALA A 15 -35.78 32.33 -15.31
C ALA A 15 -34.29 32.48 -15.72
N THR A 16 -33.45 31.79 -15.01
CA THR A 16 -32.04 31.63 -15.38
C THR A 16 -31.99 31.32 -16.87
N PRO A 17 -31.17 32.06 -17.66
CA PRO A 17 -30.97 31.71 -19.04
C PRO A 17 -30.66 30.20 -19.07
N ALA A 18 -31.42 29.46 -19.85
CA ALA A 18 -31.13 28.05 -20.05
C ALA A 18 -29.66 27.98 -20.46
N VAL A 19 -28.82 27.60 -19.50
CA VAL A 19 -27.45 27.22 -19.79
C VAL A 19 -27.62 26.15 -20.83
N ALA A 20 -27.28 26.45 -22.09
CA ALA A 20 -27.23 25.48 -23.16
C ALA A 20 -26.46 24.29 -22.57
N THR A 21 -27.18 23.21 -22.30
CA THR A 21 -26.61 21.93 -21.97
C THR A 21 -26.01 21.41 -23.27
N ASP A 22 -24.96 22.09 -23.78
CA ASP A 22 -23.96 21.40 -24.54
C ASP A 22 -23.63 20.19 -23.69
N ASN A 23 -23.85 19.00 -24.22
CA ASN A 23 -23.54 17.73 -23.58
C ASN A 23 -22.11 17.82 -23.10
N LEU A 24 -21.95 18.37 -21.87
CA LEU A 24 -20.71 18.31 -21.10
C LEU A 24 -20.58 16.85 -20.70
N GLU A 25 -20.24 16.00 -21.66
CA GLU A 25 -19.68 14.71 -21.35
C GLU A 25 -18.45 15.01 -20.50
N PHE A 26 -18.63 14.93 -19.17
CA PHE A 26 -17.56 14.97 -18.20
C PHE A 26 -16.72 13.73 -18.43
N SER A 27 -15.90 13.78 -19.50
CA SER A 27 -14.98 12.71 -19.83
C SER A 27 -13.74 12.89 -18.96
N PHE A 28 -13.72 12.24 -17.80
CA PHE A 28 -12.57 12.20 -16.90
C PHE A 28 -11.26 11.89 -17.64
N TRP A 29 -11.32 10.98 -18.63
CA TRP A 29 -10.20 10.63 -19.49
C TRP A 29 -9.72 11.81 -20.35
N LYS A 30 -10.65 12.60 -20.89
CA LYS A 30 -10.33 13.77 -21.72
C LYS A 30 -9.62 14.84 -20.90
N ILE A 31 -10.08 15.08 -19.67
CA ILE A 31 -9.48 16.00 -18.70
C ILE A 31 -8.06 15.57 -18.36
N MET A 32 -7.89 14.29 -18.10
CA MET A 32 -6.65 13.68 -17.66
C MET A 32 -5.51 13.85 -18.68
N PHE A 33 -5.81 13.85 -19.98
CA PHE A 33 -4.82 13.92 -21.07
C PHE A 33 -4.79 15.28 -21.81
N HIS A 34 -5.58 16.28 -21.41
CA HIS A 34 -5.63 17.59 -22.07
C HIS A 34 -4.49 18.54 -21.66
N GLY A 35 -3.70 18.21 -20.64
CA GLY A 35 -2.56 19.00 -20.20
C GLY A 35 -1.40 19.03 -21.20
N GLY A 36 -0.51 20.01 -21.07
CA GLY A 36 0.74 20.10 -21.86
C GLY A 36 1.60 18.84 -21.72
N ALA A 37 2.68 18.72 -22.50
CA ALA A 37 3.54 17.53 -22.52
C ALA A 37 4.03 17.12 -21.12
N PHE A 38 4.39 18.08 -20.28
CA PHE A 38 4.83 17.82 -18.92
C PHE A 38 3.72 17.19 -18.04
N ALA A 39 2.51 17.71 -18.11
CA ALA A 39 1.36 17.18 -17.38
C ALA A 39 1.08 15.72 -17.74
N LYS A 40 1.22 15.36 -19.02
CA LYS A 40 1.08 13.98 -19.51
C LYS A 40 2.16 13.07 -18.94
N ILE A 41 3.42 13.53 -18.89
CA ILE A 41 4.54 12.77 -18.33
C ILE A 41 4.28 12.47 -16.84
N VAL A 42 3.91 13.48 -16.05
CA VAL A 42 3.59 13.31 -14.63
C VAL A 42 2.44 12.32 -14.45
N MET A 43 1.36 12.47 -15.24
CA MET A 43 0.21 11.58 -15.19
C MET A 43 0.58 10.12 -15.49
N VAL A 44 1.33 9.88 -16.56
CA VAL A 44 1.80 8.54 -16.94
C VAL A 44 2.67 7.95 -15.83
N THR A 45 3.57 8.74 -15.25
CA THR A 45 4.43 8.31 -14.13
C THR A 45 3.60 7.89 -12.92
N VAL A 46 2.57 8.67 -12.53
CA VAL A 46 1.69 8.31 -11.40
C VAL A 46 0.91 7.03 -11.68
N LEU A 47 0.40 6.84 -12.90
CA LEU A 47 -0.30 5.61 -13.27
C LEU A 47 0.63 4.40 -13.27
N LEU A 48 1.86 4.53 -13.78
CA LEU A 48 2.86 3.47 -13.72
C LEU A 48 3.22 3.11 -12.27
N LEU A 49 3.36 4.10 -11.38
CA LEU A 49 3.55 3.86 -9.94
C LEU A 49 2.37 3.10 -9.34
N GLY A 50 1.14 3.42 -9.73
CA GLY A 50 -0.06 2.70 -9.30
C GLY A 50 -0.04 1.22 -9.72
N ILE A 51 0.24 0.94 -10.99
CA ILE A 51 0.35 -0.43 -11.51
C ILE A 51 1.48 -1.19 -10.82
N PHE A 52 2.63 -0.53 -10.65
CA PHE A 52 3.79 -1.10 -9.96
C PHE A 52 3.48 -1.44 -8.49
N SER A 53 2.75 -0.57 -7.79
CA SER A 53 2.36 -0.83 -6.40
C SER A 53 1.41 -2.03 -6.28
N LEU A 54 0.47 -2.19 -7.20
CA LEU A 54 -0.42 -3.35 -7.25
C LEU A 54 0.35 -4.64 -7.53
N TYR A 55 1.31 -4.59 -8.48
CA TYR A 55 2.18 -5.74 -8.77
C TYR A 55 2.95 -6.17 -7.51
N LEU A 56 3.62 -5.24 -6.81
CA LEU A 56 4.36 -5.52 -5.57
C LEU A 56 3.44 -6.06 -4.48
N PHE A 57 2.23 -5.51 -4.35
CA PHE A 57 1.26 -6.00 -3.38
C PHE A 57 0.90 -7.46 -3.63
N PHE A 58 0.49 -7.82 -4.84
CA PHE A 58 0.10 -9.19 -5.15
C PHE A 58 1.27 -10.17 -5.00
N GLU A 59 2.47 -9.80 -5.49
CA GLU A 59 3.69 -10.61 -5.31
C GLU A 59 3.90 -10.95 -3.83
N ARG A 60 3.91 -9.93 -2.97
CA ARG A 60 4.17 -10.09 -1.53
C ARG A 60 3.02 -10.76 -0.79
N PHE A 61 1.80 -10.43 -1.14
CA PHE A 61 0.63 -11.04 -0.53
C PHE A 61 0.61 -12.56 -0.73
N PHE A 62 0.84 -13.02 -1.94
CA PHE A 62 0.90 -14.45 -2.23
C PHE A 62 2.12 -15.12 -1.57
N PHE A 63 3.26 -14.45 -1.56
CA PHE A 63 4.46 -14.95 -0.89
C PHE A 63 4.23 -15.15 0.61
N ILE A 64 3.78 -14.13 1.33
CA ILE A 64 3.53 -14.20 2.77
C ILE A 64 2.43 -15.22 3.09
N LYS A 65 1.34 -15.24 2.30
CA LYS A 65 0.25 -16.21 2.46
C LYS A 65 0.76 -17.64 2.32
N ARG A 66 1.60 -17.92 1.33
CA ARG A 66 2.17 -19.25 1.10
C ARG A 66 3.11 -19.68 2.23
N LEU A 67 3.85 -18.74 2.80
CA LEU A 67 4.75 -18.99 3.92
C LEU A 67 3.97 -19.34 5.20
N SER A 68 2.95 -18.54 5.51
CA SER A 68 2.13 -18.70 6.72
C SER A 68 1.21 -19.95 6.69
N SER A 69 0.89 -20.47 5.51
CA SER A 69 -0.02 -21.62 5.36
C SER A 69 0.67 -22.96 5.55
N LYS A 70 1.98 -22.99 5.73
CA LYS A 70 2.75 -24.26 5.77
C LYS A 70 2.89 -24.85 7.18
N THR A 71 2.61 -24.07 8.23
CA THR A 71 2.79 -24.55 9.61
C THR A 71 1.54 -25.31 10.06
N ASP A 72 1.71 -26.58 10.37
CA ASP A 72 0.66 -27.44 10.94
C ASP A 72 0.22 -26.90 12.32
N SER A 73 -1.08 -27.01 12.63
CA SER A 73 -1.62 -26.64 13.95
C SER A 73 -1.01 -27.47 15.10
N ASN A 74 -0.55 -28.66 14.79
CA ASN A 74 0.07 -29.58 15.77
C ASN A 74 1.61 -29.49 15.77
N PHE A 75 2.19 -28.53 15.07
CA PHE A 75 3.64 -28.44 14.90
C PHE A 75 4.40 -28.39 16.22
N MET A 76 3.94 -27.55 17.15
CA MET A 76 4.60 -27.41 18.45
C MET A 76 4.42 -28.67 19.34
N ASN A 77 3.25 -29.29 19.31
CA ASN A 77 3.00 -30.54 20.05
C ASN A 77 3.92 -31.67 19.58
N ASN A 78 4.10 -31.80 18.27
CA ASN A 78 5.00 -32.82 17.71
C ASN A 78 6.47 -32.58 18.13
N ILE A 79 6.91 -31.32 18.20
CA ILE A 79 8.24 -30.97 18.68
C ILE A 79 8.38 -31.29 20.16
N GLU A 80 7.36 -30.98 20.96
CA GLU A 80 7.32 -31.31 22.38
C GLU A 80 7.47 -32.83 22.60
N ASP A 81 6.75 -33.65 21.83
CA ASP A 81 6.83 -35.12 21.91
C ASP A 81 8.24 -35.63 21.56
N PHE A 82 8.88 -35.09 20.51
CA PHE A 82 10.25 -35.48 20.16
C PHE A 82 11.27 -35.10 21.23
N ILE A 83 11.15 -33.91 21.83
CA ILE A 83 12.06 -33.43 22.86
C ILE A 83 11.89 -34.25 24.14
N LYS A 84 10.66 -34.51 24.59
CA LYS A 84 10.36 -35.38 25.72
C LYS A 84 10.87 -36.82 25.55
N ALA A 85 10.84 -37.31 24.32
CA ALA A 85 11.38 -38.61 23.96
C ALA A 85 12.92 -38.65 23.81
N GLY A 86 13.62 -37.51 24.02
CA GLY A 86 15.05 -37.38 23.83
C GLY A 86 15.54 -37.47 22.39
N LYS A 87 14.63 -37.42 21.40
CA LYS A 87 14.91 -37.57 19.96
C LYS A 87 15.22 -36.22 19.30
N ILE A 88 16.31 -35.56 19.71
CA ILE A 88 16.66 -34.20 19.26
C ILE A 88 16.90 -34.14 17.74
N GLU A 89 17.55 -35.16 17.16
CA GLU A 89 17.78 -35.20 15.71
C GLU A 89 16.48 -35.29 14.93
N ALA A 90 15.53 -36.11 15.38
CA ALA A 90 14.20 -36.22 14.75
C ALA A 90 13.42 -34.91 14.84
N ALA A 91 13.50 -34.16 15.96
CA ALA A 91 12.90 -32.84 16.09
C ALA A 91 13.50 -31.85 15.09
N SER A 92 14.83 -31.83 14.93
CA SER A 92 15.52 -30.97 13.96
C SER A 92 15.10 -31.29 12.51
N ASP A 93 15.07 -32.58 12.16
CA ASP A 93 14.69 -33.00 10.80
C ASP A 93 13.19 -32.74 10.50
N TYR A 94 12.34 -32.89 11.51
CA TYR A 94 10.94 -32.48 11.39
C TYR A 94 10.79 -30.98 11.11
N CYS A 95 11.55 -30.13 11.78
CA CYS A 95 11.59 -28.69 11.50
C CYS A 95 12.02 -28.38 10.07
N LYS A 96 13.02 -29.10 9.52
CA LYS A 96 13.49 -28.93 8.13
C LYS A 96 12.42 -29.36 7.12
N THR A 97 11.74 -30.47 7.36
CA THR A 97 10.72 -30.98 6.43
C THR A 97 9.53 -30.08 6.27
N GLN A 98 9.16 -29.33 7.31
CA GLN A 98 8.06 -28.35 7.27
C GLN A 98 8.35 -27.18 6.32
N ASN A 99 9.62 -26.85 6.07
CA ASN A 99 10.06 -25.73 5.22
C ASN A 99 9.26 -24.43 5.46
N SER A 100 8.95 -24.18 6.74
CA SER A 100 8.25 -22.99 7.22
C SER A 100 9.21 -22.04 7.93
N PRO A 101 8.93 -20.72 8.01
CA PRO A 101 9.75 -19.79 8.79
C PRO A 101 9.86 -20.18 10.26
N GLU A 102 8.74 -20.61 10.85
CA GLU A 102 8.67 -21.08 12.24
C GLU A 102 9.56 -22.32 12.44
N GLY A 103 9.55 -23.24 11.49
CA GLY A 103 10.42 -24.44 11.53
C GLY A 103 11.90 -24.05 11.53
N ARG A 104 12.30 -23.08 10.71
CA ARG A 104 13.70 -22.62 10.67
C ARG A 104 14.13 -21.92 11.96
N ILE A 105 13.21 -21.18 12.63
CA ILE A 105 13.49 -20.54 13.91
C ILE A 105 13.71 -21.61 15.00
N LEU A 106 12.81 -22.59 15.09
CA LEU A 106 12.94 -23.67 16.08
C LEU A 106 14.14 -24.57 15.78
N GLU A 107 14.45 -24.87 14.53
CA GLU A 107 15.65 -25.62 14.16
C GLU A 107 16.92 -24.96 14.74
N LYS A 108 17.02 -23.63 14.67
CA LYS A 108 18.13 -22.90 15.27
C LYS A 108 18.18 -23.02 16.80
N GLY A 109 17.02 -23.01 17.46
CA GLY A 109 16.93 -23.28 18.90
C GLY A 109 17.37 -24.69 19.24
N ILE A 110 16.82 -25.70 18.54
CA ILE A 110 17.14 -27.11 18.75
C ILE A 110 18.62 -27.39 18.50
N SER A 111 19.23 -26.80 17.49
CA SER A 111 20.67 -26.96 17.20
C SER A 111 21.60 -26.40 18.28
N ARG A 112 21.07 -25.61 19.22
CA ARG A 112 21.80 -25.04 20.37
C ARG A 112 21.43 -25.67 21.70
N LEU A 113 20.65 -26.74 21.72
CA LEU A 113 20.33 -27.46 22.95
C LEU A 113 21.61 -27.93 23.67
N GLY A 114 21.64 -27.81 25.01
CA GLY A 114 22.82 -28.06 25.82
C GLY A 114 23.75 -26.86 26.01
N ARG A 115 23.47 -25.72 25.39
CA ARG A 115 24.14 -24.44 25.66
C ARG A 115 23.34 -23.57 26.62
N PRO A 116 23.92 -22.49 27.16
CA PRO A 116 23.16 -21.53 27.96
C PRO A 116 21.90 -21.04 27.24
N VAL A 117 20.82 -20.85 28.01
CA VAL A 117 19.51 -20.42 27.46
C VAL A 117 19.64 -19.12 26.64
N SER A 118 20.49 -18.19 27.07
CA SER A 118 20.80 -16.96 26.35
C SER A 118 21.28 -17.19 24.90
N ASP A 119 22.08 -18.23 24.68
CA ASP A 119 22.63 -18.57 23.37
C ASP A 119 21.53 -19.16 22.45
N ILE A 120 20.61 -19.91 23.06
CA ILE A 120 19.45 -20.46 22.35
C ILE A 120 18.54 -19.34 21.90
N VAL A 121 18.17 -18.43 22.82
CA VAL A 121 17.33 -17.25 22.55
C VAL A 121 17.94 -16.40 21.44
N SER A 122 19.21 -16.02 21.59
CA SER A 122 19.90 -15.18 20.59
C SER A 122 19.95 -15.82 19.21
N ALA A 123 20.12 -17.15 19.13
CA ALA A 123 20.12 -17.85 17.84
C ALA A 123 18.71 -17.87 17.18
N MET A 124 17.66 -18.04 17.98
CA MET A 124 16.28 -18.01 17.50
C MET A 124 15.86 -16.60 17.05
N GLU A 125 16.23 -15.58 17.84
CA GLU A 125 15.97 -14.17 17.49
C GLU A 125 16.69 -13.75 16.21
N ALA A 126 17.96 -14.12 16.05
CA ALA A 126 18.71 -13.84 14.84
C ALA A 126 18.05 -14.49 13.63
N GLN A 127 17.58 -15.73 13.74
CA GLN A 127 16.87 -16.39 12.64
C GLN A 127 15.51 -15.73 12.38
N ALA A 128 14.77 -15.34 13.42
CA ALA A 128 13.50 -14.64 13.28
C ALA A 128 13.68 -13.31 12.53
N GLN A 129 14.73 -12.55 12.84
CA GLN A 129 15.06 -11.32 12.09
C GLN A 129 15.35 -11.58 10.61
N VAL A 130 16.04 -12.67 10.26
CA VAL A 130 16.26 -13.07 8.87
C VAL A 130 14.95 -13.38 8.16
N GLU A 131 14.02 -14.09 8.83
CA GLU A 131 12.72 -14.42 8.25
C GLU A 131 11.87 -13.16 8.03
N VAL A 132 11.85 -12.24 9.01
CA VAL A 132 11.17 -10.95 8.89
C VAL A 132 11.76 -10.12 7.73
N ALA A 133 13.08 -10.01 7.64
CA ALA A 133 13.75 -9.30 6.55
C ALA A 133 13.38 -9.87 5.17
N ASN A 134 13.25 -11.20 5.07
CA ASN A 134 12.78 -11.86 3.84
C ASN A 134 11.32 -11.52 3.49
N MET A 135 10.45 -11.38 4.51
CA MET A 135 9.05 -10.98 4.32
C MET A 135 8.94 -9.50 3.94
N GLU A 136 9.76 -8.63 4.52
CA GLU A 136 9.80 -7.18 4.27
C GLU A 136 10.48 -6.80 2.96
N LYS A 137 11.15 -7.74 2.32
CA LYS A 137 11.83 -7.47 1.03
C LYS A 137 10.84 -6.81 0.05
N ASN A 138 11.25 -5.73 -0.62
CA ASN A 138 10.46 -4.89 -1.53
C ASN A 138 9.26 -4.13 -0.88
N LEU A 139 8.98 -4.33 0.42
CA LEU A 139 7.91 -3.61 1.10
C LEU A 139 8.22 -2.11 1.19
N ASN A 140 9.49 -1.75 1.35
CA ASN A 140 9.95 -0.37 1.34
C ASN A 140 9.62 0.35 0.03
N LEU A 141 9.68 -0.34 -1.11
CA LEU A 141 9.28 0.24 -2.41
C LEU A 141 7.78 0.50 -2.46
N LEU A 142 6.98 -0.39 -1.90
CA LEU A 142 5.53 -0.19 -1.78
C LEU A 142 5.20 0.97 -0.84
N ALA A 143 5.95 1.14 0.27
CA ALA A 143 5.77 2.22 1.24
C ALA A 143 6.02 3.62 0.67
N VAL A 144 6.87 3.73 -0.35
CA VAL A 144 7.24 5.00 -0.98
C VAL A 144 6.13 5.55 -1.88
N VAL A 145 5.34 4.68 -2.53
CA VAL A 145 4.29 5.09 -3.49
C VAL A 145 3.22 6.00 -2.86
N PRO A 146 2.64 5.69 -1.67
CA PRO A 146 1.67 6.56 -1.01
C PRO A 146 2.18 7.98 -0.71
N SER A 147 3.48 8.12 -0.51
CA SER A 147 4.11 9.41 -0.23
C SER A 147 4.41 10.19 -1.52
N ILE A 148 4.94 9.53 -2.54
CA ILE A 148 5.39 10.18 -3.78
C ILE A 148 4.22 10.49 -4.73
N ALA A 149 3.22 9.62 -4.84
CA ALA A 149 2.15 9.81 -5.82
C ALA A 149 1.35 11.12 -5.60
N PRO A 150 0.96 11.52 -4.37
CA PRO A 150 0.32 12.81 -4.14
C PRO A 150 1.26 14.00 -4.42
N MET A 151 2.55 13.87 -4.11
CA MET A 151 3.53 14.94 -4.36
C MET A 151 3.71 15.18 -5.87
N LEU A 152 3.73 14.11 -6.68
CA LEU A 152 3.74 14.23 -8.13
C LEU A 152 2.43 14.84 -8.64
N GLY A 153 1.28 14.46 -8.08
CA GLY A 153 0.00 15.10 -8.41
C GLY A 153 0.01 16.61 -8.09
N LEU A 154 0.52 16.99 -6.93
CA LEU A 154 0.66 18.40 -6.52
C LEU A 154 1.63 19.15 -7.46
N LEU A 155 2.78 18.55 -7.80
CA LEU A 155 3.72 19.13 -8.77
C LEU A 155 3.01 19.40 -10.09
N GLY A 156 2.18 18.47 -10.53
CA GLY A 156 1.39 18.62 -11.75
C GLY A 156 0.41 19.81 -11.68
N THR A 157 -0.25 20.03 -10.52
CA THR A 157 -1.13 21.20 -10.37
C THR A 157 -0.36 22.50 -10.40
N VAL A 158 0.77 22.59 -9.71
CA VAL A 158 1.59 23.82 -9.68
C VAL A 158 2.04 24.19 -11.10
N ILE A 159 2.57 23.24 -11.85
CA ILE A 159 3.03 23.50 -13.22
C ILE A 159 1.86 23.78 -14.15
N GLY A 160 0.74 23.08 -14.01
CA GLY A 160 -0.47 23.33 -14.80
C GLY A 160 -1.01 24.75 -14.59
N MET A 161 -1.03 25.23 -13.36
CA MET A 161 -1.42 26.58 -13.03
C MET A 161 -0.44 27.63 -13.58
N ILE A 162 0.87 27.40 -13.48
CA ILE A 162 1.89 28.28 -14.04
C ILE A 162 1.66 28.43 -15.56
N ILE A 163 1.45 27.33 -16.27
CA ILE A 163 1.20 27.37 -17.73
C ILE A 163 -0.11 28.12 -18.04
N ALA A 164 -1.18 27.87 -17.27
CA ALA A 164 -2.47 28.54 -17.47
C ALA A 164 -2.33 30.07 -17.32
N PHE A 165 -1.66 30.54 -16.29
CA PHE A 165 -1.42 31.97 -16.07
C PHE A 165 -0.39 32.57 -17.05
N PHE A 166 0.61 31.83 -17.45
CA PHE A 166 1.55 32.26 -18.48
C PHE A 166 0.84 32.50 -19.81
N ASN A 167 -0.02 31.58 -20.23
CA ASN A 167 -0.83 31.75 -21.44
C ASN A 167 -1.79 32.95 -21.34
N LEU A 168 -2.36 33.17 -20.14
CA LEU A 168 -3.19 34.33 -19.89
C LEU A 168 -2.42 35.64 -20.05
N SER A 169 -1.20 35.73 -19.50
CA SER A 169 -0.39 36.94 -19.55
C SER A 169 0.09 37.31 -20.96
N HIS A 170 0.15 36.36 -21.87
CA HIS A 170 0.59 36.58 -23.27
C HIS A 170 -0.57 36.56 -24.28
N ALA A 171 -1.82 36.49 -23.83
CA ALA A 171 -2.99 36.53 -24.70
C ALA A 171 -3.14 37.94 -25.27
N THR A 172 -2.81 38.12 -26.58
CA THR A 172 -3.04 39.37 -27.35
C THR A 172 -4.43 39.31 -27.92
N GLY A 173 -5.48 39.67 -27.17
CA GLY A 173 -6.88 39.68 -27.67
C GLY A 173 -7.89 39.47 -26.55
N SER A 174 -9.14 39.15 -26.91
CA SER A 174 -10.19 38.87 -25.94
C SER A 174 -9.89 37.62 -25.12
N PHE A 175 -9.78 37.83 -23.81
CA PHE A 175 -9.61 36.74 -22.84
C PHE A 175 -10.80 35.79 -22.85
N SER A 176 -10.53 34.51 -23.00
CA SER A 176 -11.57 33.46 -22.83
C SER A 176 -11.48 32.86 -21.45
N PRO A 177 -12.49 33.08 -20.56
CA PRO A 177 -12.57 32.42 -19.25
C PRO A 177 -12.53 30.90 -19.37
N LYS A 178 -12.97 30.34 -20.50
CA LYS A 178 -12.98 28.92 -20.78
C LYS A 178 -11.58 28.32 -20.78
N THR A 179 -10.61 28.94 -21.45
CA THR A 179 -9.23 28.44 -21.52
C THR A 179 -8.54 28.41 -20.16
N LEU A 180 -8.78 29.46 -19.33
CA LEU A 180 -8.26 29.46 -17.96
C LEU A 180 -8.89 28.35 -17.11
N SER A 181 -10.20 28.22 -17.17
CA SER A 181 -10.92 27.16 -16.45
C SER A 181 -10.43 25.76 -16.86
N GLU A 182 -10.18 25.53 -18.14
CA GLU A 182 -9.62 24.29 -18.66
C GLU A 182 -8.24 23.97 -18.06
N GLY A 183 -7.36 24.96 -17.93
CA GLY A 183 -6.06 24.82 -17.30
C GLY A 183 -6.19 24.46 -15.81
N ILE A 184 -7.10 25.12 -15.11
CA ILE A 184 -7.30 24.91 -13.65
C ILE A 184 -7.87 23.51 -13.36
N TYR A 185 -8.94 23.10 -14.01
CA TYR A 185 -9.53 21.81 -13.72
C TYR A 185 -8.63 20.64 -14.15
N THR A 186 -7.85 20.79 -15.23
CA THR A 186 -6.83 19.81 -15.63
C THR A 186 -5.75 19.67 -14.56
N ALA A 187 -5.28 20.81 -14.03
CA ALA A 187 -4.32 20.81 -12.94
C ALA A 187 -4.89 20.07 -11.71
N LEU A 188 -6.07 20.45 -11.23
CA LEU A 188 -6.72 19.79 -10.08
C LEU A 188 -6.94 18.29 -10.29
N GLY A 189 -7.25 17.88 -11.52
CA GLY A 189 -7.40 16.47 -11.90
C GLY A 189 -6.14 15.64 -11.62
N GLN A 190 -4.95 16.21 -11.79
CA GLN A 190 -3.69 15.52 -11.54
C GLN A 190 -3.49 15.18 -10.05
N THR A 191 -3.85 16.09 -9.13
CA THR A 191 -3.82 15.79 -7.71
C THR A 191 -4.84 14.72 -7.35
N ALA A 192 -6.05 14.77 -7.93
CA ALA A 192 -7.06 13.76 -7.69
C ALA A 192 -6.57 12.36 -8.09
N VAL A 193 -5.87 12.22 -9.24
CA VAL A 193 -5.28 10.94 -9.66
C VAL A 193 -4.13 10.52 -8.74
N GLY A 194 -3.27 11.46 -8.32
CA GLY A 194 -2.21 11.18 -7.35
C GLY A 194 -2.75 10.57 -6.05
N LEU A 195 -3.83 11.15 -5.51
CA LEU A 195 -4.51 10.64 -4.32
C LEU A 195 -5.23 9.31 -4.59
N ALA A 196 -5.86 9.15 -5.74
CA ALA A 196 -6.53 7.90 -6.12
C ALA A 196 -5.57 6.71 -6.22
N VAL A 197 -4.30 6.95 -6.54
CA VAL A 197 -3.23 5.93 -6.52
C VAL A 197 -2.69 5.73 -5.10
N ALA A 198 -2.47 6.81 -4.35
CA ALA A 198 -1.84 6.76 -3.03
C ALA A 198 -2.69 6.03 -1.99
N ILE A 199 -4.01 6.27 -1.97
CA ILE A 199 -4.92 5.70 -0.96
C ILE A 199 -4.94 4.17 -1.01
N PRO A 200 -5.20 3.51 -2.17
CA PRO A 200 -5.13 2.06 -2.26
C PRO A 200 -3.74 1.50 -1.97
N ALA A 201 -2.66 2.17 -2.43
CA ALA A 201 -1.29 1.73 -2.18
C ALA A 201 -0.96 1.73 -0.68
N ASN A 202 -1.38 2.77 0.06
CA ASN A 202 -1.23 2.83 1.51
C ASN A 202 -2.01 1.72 2.23
N PHE A 203 -3.23 1.47 1.80
CA PHE A 203 -4.04 0.38 2.34
C PHE A 203 -3.38 -0.99 2.11
N CYS A 204 -2.89 -1.24 0.91
CA CYS A 204 -2.16 -2.46 0.56
C CYS A 204 -0.90 -2.65 1.41
N TYR A 205 -0.12 -1.59 1.61
CA TYR A 205 1.08 -1.60 2.46
C TYR A 205 0.74 -2.00 3.91
N ASN A 206 -0.28 -1.36 4.51
CA ASN A 206 -0.67 -1.63 5.89
C ASN A 206 -1.21 -3.06 6.09
N ILE A 207 -1.90 -3.63 5.09
CA ILE A 207 -2.33 -5.04 5.15
C ILE A 207 -1.13 -5.98 5.23
N LEU A 208 -0.08 -5.73 4.43
CA LEU A 208 1.12 -6.57 4.43
C LEU A 208 1.89 -6.43 5.74
N LEU A 209 2.06 -5.20 6.23
CA LEU A 209 2.72 -4.91 7.51
C LEU A 209 2.03 -5.64 8.66
N THR A 210 0.71 -5.53 8.77
CA THR A 210 -0.08 -6.24 9.79
C THR A 210 0.10 -7.76 9.73
N ARG A 211 0.31 -8.34 8.56
CA ARG A 211 0.58 -9.78 8.43
C ARG A 211 1.96 -10.15 8.93
N ILE A 212 2.97 -9.31 8.68
CA ILE A 212 4.33 -9.50 9.18
C ILE A 212 4.34 -9.38 10.71
N ASP A 213 3.65 -8.38 11.27
CA ASP A 213 3.54 -8.21 12.72
C ASP A 213 2.90 -9.44 13.39
N LYS A 214 1.83 -9.99 12.79
CA LYS A 214 1.21 -11.24 13.28
C LYS A 214 2.17 -12.41 13.24
N PHE A 215 3.01 -12.51 12.21
CA PHE A 215 4.05 -13.53 12.16
C PHE A 215 5.08 -13.33 13.27
N VAL A 216 5.55 -12.11 13.52
CA VAL A 216 6.50 -11.80 14.61
C VAL A 216 5.94 -12.23 15.96
N LEU A 217 4.69 -11.86 16.26
CA LEU A 217 4.04 -12.27 17.51
C LEU A 217 3.92 -13.79 17.64
N LYS A 218 3.56 -14.48 16.55
CA LYS A 218 3.47 -15.93 16.53
C LYS A 218 4.83 -16.58 16.77
N ALA A 219 5.89 -16.07 16.15
CA ALA A 219 7.26 -16.56 16.33
C ALA A 219 7.76 -16.34 17.75
N GLN A 220 7.46 -15.19 18.37
CA GLN A 220 7.80 -14.90 19.75
C GLN A 220 7.09 -15.87 20.72
N ASN A 221 5.79 -16.07 20.58
CA ASN A 221 5.02 -17.00 21.40
C ASN A 221 5.58 -18.41 21.31
N MET A 222 5.82 -18.89 20.09
CA MET A 222 6.38 -20.21 19.84
C MET A 222 7.80 -20.37 20.44
N SER A 223 8.61 -19.33 20.36
CA SER A 223 9.93 -19.32 20.99
C SER A 223 9.82 -19.40 22.51
N GLY A 224 8.86 -18.69 23.11
CA GLY A 224 8.56 -18.77 24.55
C GLY A 224 8.14 -20.18 24.97
N GLU A 225 7.17 -20.79 24.25
CA GLU A 225 6.71 -22.16 24.51
C GLU A 225 7.87 -23.18 24.44
N PHE A 226 8.75 -23.02 23.44
CA PHE A 226 9.93 -23.87 23.31
C PHE A 226 10.91 -23.71 24.48
N LEU A 227 11.15 -22.48 24.94
CA LEU A 227 12.01 -22.22 26.10
C LEU A 227 11.43 -22.77 27.41
N ASP A 228 10.12 -22.67 27.58
CA ASP A 228 9.43 -23.25 28.72
C ASP A 228 9.54 -24.78 28.72
N LEU A 229 9.48 -25.40 27.54
CA LEU A 229 9.62 -26.84 27.38
C LEU A 229 11.00 -27.34 27.80
N ILE A 230 12.08 -26.65 27.41
CA ILE A 230 13.45 -27.07 27.71
C ILE A 230 13.90 -26.71 29.16
N ASN A 231 13.22 -25.75 29.80
CA ASN A 231 13.49 -25.36 31.20
C ASN A 231 12.67 -26.12 32.23
N LYS A 232 11.64 -26.89 31.85
CA LYS A 232 10.92 -27.75 32.75
C LYS A 232 11.85 -28.88 33.20
N PRO A 233 12.10 -29.08 34.56
CA PRO A 233 12.80 -30.25 35.00
C PRO A 233 12.00 -31.50 34.60
N LEU A 234 12.66 -32.45 33.97
CA LEU A 234 12.15 -33.78 33.63
C LEU A 234 11.78 -34.54 34.91
#